data_af62f9b1a70700153f324185671aae07
#
_entry.id   af62f9b1a70700153f324185671aae07
#
_cell.length_a   1.000
_cell.length_b   1.000
_cell.length_c   1.000
_cell.angle_alpha   90.00
_cell.angle_beta   90.00
_cell.angle_gamma   90.00
#
_symmetry.space_group_name_H-M   'P 1'
#
loop_
_entity.id
_entity.type
_entity.pdbx_description
1 polymer ?
#
loop_
_entity_poly.entity_id
_entity_poly.type
_entity_poly.pdbx_seq_one_letter_code
_entity_poly.pdbx_strand_id
1 'polypeptide(L)'
;AEERKVRILKENGYNAIRSSHYPCSKALLDACDRQGMLMMDEYVDVWYIHKTKYDYATELKDWWKQDLKDMVEKDFNHPSVIMYSTGNEVAETAQKKGIAFTRCMTEYLHSLDGTRPVTCGINIFFNFLSSIGLGVYSDDKAEKTAENAAKDASKKKKPVGSEFYNTLACLAGDYFMKMGATLPPCDWKTKDAYAAMDVAGYNYGIFRYKHDLRKYPKRLILGSETFCKDAYDFWEIAKKNNRIIGDFVWAGWDYIGETGDGAAEYSDYKGLEPH
;
A
#
# COMPACT_ATOMS: atom_id res chain seq x y z
N ALA A 1 19.84 -14.12 1.30
CA ALA A 1 19.31 -12.77 1.50
C ALA A 1 18.09 -12.81 2.42
N GLU A 2 17.06 -13.62 2.14
CA GLU A 2 15.78 -13.60 2.86
C GLU A 2 15.90 -14.01 4.34
N GLU A 3 16.65 -15.05 4.65
CA GLU A 3 16.93 -15.45 6.03
C GLU A 3 17.55 -14.33 6.87
N ARG A 4 18.48 -13.58 6.28
CA ARG A 4 19.11 -12.44 6.95
C ARG A 4 18.09 -11.32 7.20
N LYS A 5 17.24 -11.02 6.24
CA LYS A 5 16.19 -10.00 6.34
C LYS A 5 15.24 -10.32 7.50
N VAL A 6 14.66 -11.52 7.48
CA VAL A 6 13.71 -11.95 8.51
C VAL A 6 14.36 -11.94 9.91
N ARG A 7 15.60 -12.45 10.02
CA ARG A 7 16.34 -12.44 11.28
C ARG A 7 16.54 -11.03 11.84
N ILE A 8 17.01 -10.10 10.99
CA ILE A 8 17.26 -8.71 11.43
C ILE A 8 15.94 -8.02 11.82
N LEU A 9 14.88 -8.20 11.06
CA LEU A 9 13.56 -7.64 11.42
C LEU A 9 13.09 -8.17 12.78
N LYS A 10 13.23 -9.47 13.01
CA LYS A 10 12.88 -10.09 14.31
C LYS A 10 13.73 -9.56 15.47
N GLU A 11 15.03 -9.45 15.28
CA GLU A 11 15.95 -8.88 16.26
C GLU A 11 15.58 -7.44 16.64
N ASN A 12 14.96 -6.71 15.71
CA ASN A 12 14.44 -5.35 15.92
C ASN A 12 12.97 -5.29 16.39
N GLY A 13 12.39 -6.43 16.77
CA GLY A 13 11.07 -6.49 17.40
C GLY A 13 9.89 -6.60 16.45
N TYR A 14 10.10 -6.67 15.13
CA TYR A 14 9.02 -6.93 14.17
C TYR A 14 8.56 -8.38 14.26
N ASN A 15 7.25 -8.59 14.16
CA ASN A 15 6.63 -9.93 14.14
C ASN A 15 5.86 -10.22 12.85
N ALA A 16 5.72 -9.25 11.96
CA ALA A 16 5.06 -9.40 10.68
C ALA A 16 5.76 -8.59 9.58
N ILE A 17 5.63 -9.06 8.34
CA ILE A 17 6.10 -8.40 7.12
C ILE A 17 4.92 -8.25 6.17
N ARG A 18 4.82 -7.10 5.51
CA ARG A 18 3.99 -6.87 4.33
C ARG A 18 4.89 -6.87 3.10
N SER A 19 4.53 -7.67 2.10
CA SER A 19 5.33 -7.82 0.85
C SER A 19 5.08 -6.68 -0.13
N SER A 20 5.18 -5.46 0.30
CA SER A 20 4.85 -4.28 -0.52
C SER A 20 5.70 -4.18 -1.81
N HIS A 21 5.13 -4.10 -3.02
CA HIS A 21 3.67 -4.14 -3.25
C HIS A 21 3.37 -5.22 -4.31
N TYR A 22 4.02 -6.37 -4.21
CA TYR A 22 3.89 -7.53 -5.10
C TYR A 22 4.07 -8.83 -4.33
N PRO A 23 3.59 -9.98 -4.85
CA PRO A 23 3.74 -11.26 -4.18
C PRO A 23 5.19 -11.57 -3.87
N CYS A 24 5.45 -11.97 -2.63
CA CYS A 24 6.79 -12.25 -2.18
C CYS A 24 7.35 -13.56 -2.75
N SER A 25 8.66 -13.73 -2.66
CA SER A 25 9.33 -14.96 -3.08
C SER A 25 9.03 -16.11 -2.12
N LYS A 26 8.99 -17.34 -2.65
CA LYS A 26 8.91 -18.55 -1.82
C LYS A 26 10.05 -18.63 -0.80
N ALA A 27 11.24 -18.17 -1.16
CA ALA A 27 12.38 -18.14 -0.24
C ALA A 27 12.12 -17.23 0.98
N LEU A 28 11.36 -16.13 0.82
CA LEU A 28 10.96 -15.28 1.93
C LEU A 28 9.93 -15.98 2.82
N LEU A 29 8.95 -16.66 2.22
CA LEU A 29 7.96 -17.46 2.97
C LEU A 29 8.62 -18.57 3.77
N ASP A 30 9.53 -19.34 3.14
CA ASP A 30 10.32 -20.37 3.82
C ASP A 30 11.12 -19.82 5.02
N ALA A 31 11.67 -18.62 4.88
CA ALA A 31 12.37 -17.95 5.97
C ALA A 31 11.42 -17.49 7.08
N CYS A 32 10.25 -16.97 6.71
CA CYS A 32 9.21 -16.57 7.66
C CYS A 32 8.68 -17.76 8.45
N ASP A 33 8.39 -18.88 7.79
CA ASP A 33 7.94 -20.12 8.43
C ASP A 33 8.95 -20.61 9.46
N ARG A 34 10.23 -20.72 9.06
CA ARG A 34 11.30 -21.21 9.95
C ARG A 34 11.55 -20.30 11.16
N GLN A 35 11.42 -19.00 10.98
CA GLN A 35 11.75 -18.03 12.03
C GLN A 35 10.51 -17.52 12.79
N GLY A 36 9.30 -17.94 12.41
CA GLY A 36 8.05 -17.51 13.04
C GLY A 36 7.75 -16.03 12.81
N MET A 37 7.99 -15.54 11.60
CA MET A 37 7.60 -14.20 11.15
C MET A 37 6.28 -14.30 10.40
N LEU A 38 5.30 -13.49 10.74
CA LEU A 38 4.01 -13.46 10.03
C LEU A 38 4.14 -12.71 8.69
N MET A 39 3.30 -13.08 7.72
CA MET A 39 3.31 -12.48 6.39
C MET A 39 1.91 -12.04 5.96
N MET A 40 1.80 -10.79 5.54
CA MET A 40 0.70 -10.33 4.68
C MET A 40 1.23 -10.26 3.26
N ASP A 41 0.82 -11.22 2.41
CA ASP A 41 1.25 -11.21 1.01
C ASP A 41 0.34 -10.31 0.19
N GLU A 42 0.95 -9.41 -0.58
CA GLU A 42 0.24 -8.38 -1.34
C GLU A 42 0.32 -8.65 -2.83
N TYR A 43 -0.83 -8.52 -3.51
CA TYR A 43 -0.95 -8.87 -4.91
C TYR A 43 -0.29 -7.83 -5.82
N VAL A 44 -0.75 -6.57 -5.79
CA VAL A 44 -0.29 -5.60 -6.80
C VAL A 44 -0.48 -4.15 -6.36
N ASP A 45 0.43 -3.28 -6.81
CA ASP A 45 0.39 -1.85 -6.51
C ASP A 45 -0.59 -1.05 -7.37
N VAL A 46 -1.09 -1.61 -8.47
CA VAL A 46 -1.90 -0.91 -9.46
C VAL A 46 -3.04 -1.80 -9.95
N TRP A 47 -4.24 -1.20 -10.17
CA TRP A 47 -5.32 -1.95 -10.82
C TRP A 47 -5.46 -1.51 -12.28
N TYR A 48 -6.67 -1.08 -12.73
CA TYR A 48 -6.92 -0.70 -14.13
C TYR A 48 -6.73 0.80 -14.42
N ILE A 49 -6.42 1.62 -13.40
CA ILE A 49 -5.97 3.00 -13.58
C ILE A 49 -4.46 3.03 -13.38
N HIS A 50 -3.72 3.42 -14.39
CA HIS A 50 -2.27 3.52 -14.31
C HIS A 50 -1.81 4.46 -13.20
N LYS A 51 -0.74 4.13 -12.52
CA LYS A 51 0.04 5.03 -11.66
C LYS A 51 1.22 5.63 -12.42
N THR A 52 1.76 4.86 -13.36
CA THR A 52 2.88 5.24 -14.24
C THR A 52 2.60 4.76 -15.66
N LYS A 53 3.41 5.19 -16.64
CA LYS A 53 3.19 4.91 -18.06
C LYS A 53 3.27 3.41 -18.42
N TYR A 54 4.11 2.65 -17.73
CA TYR A 54 4.44 1.26 -18.08
C TYR A 54 4.24 0.31 -16.89
N ASP A 55 3.17 0.51 -16.13
CA ASP A 55 2.84 -0.36 -15.02
C ASP A 55 1.92 -1.52 -15.45
N TYR A 56 1.62 -2.38 -14.49
CA TYR A 56 0.86 -3.61 -14.70
C TYR A 56 -0.63 -3.41 -15.02
N ALA A 57 -1.15 -2.18 -14.97
CA ALA A 57 -2.56 -1.90 -15.23
C ALA A 57 -3.03 -2.40 -16.60
N THR A 58 -2.14 -2.44 -17.60
CA THR A 58 -2.43 -2.97 -18.93
C THR A 58 -2.82 -4.45 -18.89
N GLU A 59 -2.11 -5.24 -18.10
CA GLU A 59 -2.23 -6.70 -18.03
C GLU A 59 -3.27 -7.17 -17.01
N LEU A 60 -3.50 -6.38 -15.98
CA LEU A 60 -4.34 -6.76 -14.84
C LEU A 60 -5.72 -7.30 -15.25
N LYS A 61 -6.35 -6.68 -16.24
CA LYS A 61 -7.71 -7.06 -16.69
C LYS A 61 -7.79 -8.53 -17.08
N ASP A 62 -6.75 -9.05 -17.74
CA ASP A 62 -6.74 -10.39 -18.31
C ASP A 62 -6.13 -11.41 -17.33
N TRP A 63 -5.27 -10.97 -16.41
CA TRP A 63 -4.45 -11.86 -15.58
C TRP A 63 -4.83 -11.91 -14.10
N TRP A 64 -5.56 -10.96 -13.55
CA TRP A 64 -5.78 -10.85 -12.09
C TRP A 64 -6.28 -12.12 -11.41
N LYS A 65 -7.12 -12.92 -12.08
CA LYS A 65 -7.61 -14.19 -11.51
C LYS A 65 -6.52 -15.24 -11.45
N GLN A 66 -5.74 -15.33 -12.53
CA GLN A 66 -4.63 -16.29 -12.58
C GLN A 66 -3.56 -15.91 -11.56
N ASP A 67 -3.21 -14.63 -11.50
CA ASP A 67 -2.21 -14.12 -10.55
C ASP A 67 -2.61 -14.38 -9.10
N LEU A 68 -3.86 -14.06 -8.73
CA LEU A 68 -4.35 -14.34 -7.37
C LEU A 68 -4.37 -15.83 -7.07
N LYS A 69 -4.72 -16.66 -8.05
CA LYS A 69 -4.66 -18.10 -7.89
C LYS A 69 -3.23 -18.59 -7.68
N ASP A 70 -2.28 -18.14 -8.49
CA ASP A 70 -0.87 -18.52 -8.38
C ASP A 70 -0.27 -18.04 -7.05
N MET A 71 -0.64 -16.83 -6.59
CA MET A 71 -0.27 -16.32 -5.27
C MET A 71 -0.78 -17.25 -4.16
N VAL A 72 -2.07 -17.58 -4.17
CA VAL A 72 -2.66 -18.48 -3.16
C VAL A 72 -2.04 -19.88 -3.24
N GLU A 73 -1.85 -20.45 -4.42
CA GLU A 73 -1.21 -21.77 -4.59
C GLU A 73 0.22 -21.77 -4.01
N LYS A 74 0.97 -20.70 -4.21
CA LYS A 74 2.29 -20.52 -3.60
C LYS A 74 2.21 -20.46 -2.07
N ASP A 75 1.22 -19.74 -1.52
CA ASP A 75 1.12 -19.35 -0.12
C ASP A 75 0.42 -20.37 0.76
N PHE A 76 -0.44 -21.19 0.18
CA PHE A 76 -1.43 -22.02 0.88
C PHE A 76 -0.83 -22.87 2.02
N ASN A 77 0.33 -23.47 1.76
CA ASN A 77 1.02 -24.34 2.71
C ASN A 77 2.05 -23.59 3.59
N HIS A 78 2.09 -22.25 3.54
CA HIS A 78 2.96 -21.45 4.39
C HIS A 78 2.20 -20.93 5.61
N PRO A 79 2.44 -21.47 6.82
CA PRO A 79 1.74 -21.04 8.04
C PRO A 79 2.06 -19.60 8.44
N SER A 80 3.15 -19.03 7.94
CA SER A 80 3.48 -17.62 8.13
C SER A 80 2.50 -16.68 7.44
N VAL A 81 1.90 -17.07 6.32
CA VAL A 81 0.92 -16.24 5.60
C VAL A 81 -0.39 -16.19 6.37
N ILE A 82 -0.73 -15.02 6.89
CA ILE A 82 -1.91 -14.81 7.72
C ILE A 82 -3.00 -13.97 7.07
N MET A 83 -2.70 -13.28 5.97
CA MET A 83 -3.59 -12.34 5.31
C MET A 83 -3.16 -12.11 3.86
N TYR A 84 -4.14 -11.82 2.99
CA TYR A 84 -3.90 -11.35 1.63
C TYR A 84 -4.26 -9.87 1.50
N SER A 85 -3.45 -9.12 0.76
CA SER A 85 -3.77 -7.75 0.35
C SER A 85 -3.99 -7.68 -1.16
N THR A 86 -5.10 -7.09 -1.58
CA THR A 86 -5.47 -7.03 -3.00
C THR A 86 -4.87 -5.84 -3.74
N GLY A 87 -4.27 -4.89 -3.03
CA GLY A 87 -3.67 -3.71 -3.66
C GLY A 87 -3.23 -2.64 -2.68
N ASN A 88 -2.52 -1.67 -3.22
CA ASN A 88 -1.98 -0.53 -2.49
C ASN A 88 -2.38 0.80 -3.14
N GLU A 89 -2.99 1.70 -2.37
CA GLU A 89 -3.30 3.08 -2.75
C GLU A 89 -3.90 3.25 -4.16
N VAL A 90 -4.75 2.29 -4.56
CA VAL A 90 -5.38 2.29 -5.87
C VAL A 90 -6.54 3.28 -5.93
N ALA A 91 -6.52 4.17 -6.92
CA ALA A 91 -7.50 5.25 -7.09
C ALA A 91 -8.93 4.71 -7.29
N GLU A 92 -9.06 3.50 -7.78
CA GLU A 92 -10.30 2.81 -8.08
C GLU A 92 -11.18 2.58 -6.86
N THR A 93 -10.59 2.44 -5.66
CA THR A 93 -11.34 2.26 -4.42
C THR A 93 -12.25 3.45 -4.07
N ALA A 94 -12.06 4.60 -4.73
CA ALA A 94 -12.95 5.75 -4.65
C ALA A 94 -14.16 5.69 -5.62
N GLN A 95 -14.22 4.70 -6.49
CA GLN A 95 -15.20 4.58 -7.58
C GLN A 95 -16.10 3.37 -7.40
N LYS A 96 -17.36 3.46 -7.82
CA LYS A 96 -18.31 2.34 -7.74
C LYS A 96 -17.79 1.06 -8.40
N LYS A 97 -17.15 1.17 -9.57
CA LYS A 97 -16.58 0.03 -10.29
C LYS A 97 -15.43 -0.60 -9.49
N GLY A 98 -14.54 0.21 -8.91
CA GLY A 98 -13.44 -0.28 -8.12
C GLY A 98 -13.88 -0.91 -6.78
N ILE A 99 -14.90 -0.34 -6.12
CA ILE A 99 -15.50 -0.95 -4.93
C ILE A 99 -16.10 -2.34 -5.27
N ALA A 100 -16.79 -2.45 -6.41
CA ALA A 100 -17.28 -3.75 -6.89
C ALA A 100 -16.12 -4.71 -7.19
N PHE A 101 -15.03 -4.20 -7.76
CA PHE A 101 -13.83 -5.01 -8.02
C PHE A 101 -13.12 -5.45 -6.73
N THR A 102 -13.02 -4.57 -5.72
CA THR A 102 -12.53 -4.94 -4.37
C THR A 102 -13.29 -6.13 -3.84
N ARG A 103 -14.63 -6.08 -3.88
CA ARG A 103 -15.49 -7.18 -3.44
C ARG A 103 -15.26 -8.45 -4.25
N CYS A 104 -15.18 -8.32 -5.58
CA CYS A 104 -14.94 -9.45 -6.48
C CYS A 104 -13.62 -10.16 -6.17
N MET A 105 -12.53 -9.40 -5.93
CA MET A 105 -11.25 -9.98 -5.56
C MET A 105 -11.29 -10.64 -4.17
N THR A 106 -11.96 -10.00 -3.19
CA THR A 106 -12.13 -10.57 -1.85
C THR A 106 -12.89 -11.90 -1.92
N GLU A 107 -14.01 -11.95 -2.63
CA GLU A 107 -14.82 -13.16 -2.81
C GLU A 107 -14.05 -14.24 -3.58
N TYR A 108 -13.26 -13.85 -4.58
CA TYR A 108 -12.43 -14.79 -5.33
C TYR A 108 -11.33 -15.39 -4.48
N LEU A 109 -10.62 -14.59 -3.69
CA LEU A 109 -9.61 -15.08 -2.74
C LEU A 109 -10.25 -16.04 -1.71
N HIS A 110 -11.41 -15.71 -1.16
CA HIS A 110 -12.14 -16.63 -0.26
C HIS A 110 -12.55 -17.94 -0.93
N SER A 111 -12.81 -17.93 -2.24
CA SER A 111 -13.11 -19.15 -2.98
C SER A 111 -11.89 -20.05 -3.16
N LEU A 112 -10.69 -19.48 -3.13
CA LEU A 112 -9.42 -20.21 -3.22
C LEU A 112 -8.89 -20.62 -1.84
N ASP A 113 -9.01 -19.71 -0.87
CA ASP A 113 -8.59 -19.92 0.51
C ASP A 113 -9.54 -19.17 1.47
N GLY A 114 -10.49 -19.89 2.04
CA GLY A 114 -11.43 -19.35 3.02
C GLY A 114 -10.88 -19.20 4.44
N THR A 115 -9.59 -19.44 4.65
CA THR A 115 -8.98 -19.43 6.00
C THR A 115 -8.28 -18.13 6.34
N ARG A 116 -7.93 -17.32 5.34
CA ARG A 116 -7.18 -16.07 5.49
C ARG A 116 -8.03 -14.86 5.14
N PRO A 117 -8.04 -13.82 5.99
CA PRO A 117 -8.76 -12.58 5.69
C PRO A 117 -8.08 -11.78 4.59
N VAL A 118 -8.87 -10.91 3.96
CA VAL A 118 -8.46 -10.09 2.82
C VAL A 118 -8.53 -8.62 3.20
N THR A 119 -7.53 -7.86 2.77
CA THR A 119 -7.44 -6.40 2.94
C THR A 119 -7.04 -5.69 1.63
N CYS A 120 -7.00 -4.37 1.66
CA CYS A 120 -6.39 -3.50 0.67
C CYS A 120 -5.89 -2.24 1.37
N GLY A 121 -4.67 -1.83 1.11
CA GLY A 121 -4.10 -0.59 1.66
C GLY A 121 -4.70 0.64 0.99
N ILE A 122 -5.43 1.47 1.74
CA ILE A 122 -6.05 2.69 1.22
C ILE A 122 -5.47 3.92 1.92
N ASN A 123 -4.84 4.79 1.14
CA ASN A 123 -4.56 6.16 1.57
C ASN A 123 -5.86 6.97 1.48
N ILE A 124 -6.46 7.24 2.63
CA ILE A 124 -7.79 7.82 2.74
C ILE A 124 -7.87 9.19 2.08
N PHE A 125 -6.86 10.03 2.27
CA PHE A 125 -6.84 11.38 1.72
C PHE A 125 -6.62 11.35 0.20
N PHE A 126 -5.67 10.56 -0.29
CA PHE A 126 -5.40 10.42 -1.71
C PHE A 126 -6.59 9.77 -2.44
N ASN A 127 -7.26 8.82 -1.82
CA ASN A 127 -8.50 8.23 -2.34
C ASN A 127 -9.57 9.32 -2.58
N PHE A 128 -9.75 10.24 -1.62
CA PHE A 128 -10.66 11.36 -1.80
C PHE A 128 -10.22 12.29 -2.96
N LEU A 129 -8.93 12.67 -3.03
CA LEU A 129 -8.41 13.49 -4.13
C LEU A 129 -8.63 12.82 -5.49
N SER A 130 -8.37 11.53 -5.60
CA SER A 130 -8.65 10.73 -6.80
C SER A 130 -10.13 10.77 -7.19
N SER A 131 -11.02 10.74 -6.20
CA SER A 131 -12.47 10.76 -6.44
C SER A 131 -12.98 12.04 -7.10
N ILE A 132 -12.23 13.12 -7.00
CA ILE A 132 -12.50 14.42 -7.64
C ILE A 132 -11.57 14.69 -8.84
N GLY A 133 -10.84 13.67 -9.30
CA GLY A 133 -9.99 13.71 -10.50
C GLY A 133 -8.60 14.33 -10.29
N LEU A 134 -8.21 14.63 -9.04
CA LEU A 134 -6.86 15.11 -8.74
C LEU A 134 -5.88 13.94 -8.65
N GLY A 135 -4.69 14.09 -9.22
CA GLY A 135 -3.60 13.12 -9.18
C GLY A 135 -3.84 11.84 -9.99
N VAL A 136 -5.00 11.65 -10.60
CA VAL A 136 -5.27 10.48 -11.42
C VAL A 136 -4.43 10.53 -12.70
N TYR A 137 -3.68 9.46 -12.94
CA TYR A 137 -2.85 9.31 -14.12
C TYR A 137 -3.70 9.25 -15.41
N SER A 138 -3.21 9.84 -16.49
CA SER A 138 -3.64 9.56 -17.86
C SER A 138 -2.50 9.86 -18.81
N ASP A 139 -2.36 9.06 -19.88
CA ASP A 139 -1.33 9.24 -20.90
C ASP A 139 -1.37 10.62 -21.52
N ASP A 140 -2.55 11.13 -21.90
CA ASP A 140 -2.75 12.48 -22.43
C ASP A 140 -2.17 13.58 -21.52
N LYS A 141 -2.37 13.44 -20.19
CA LYS A 141 -1.83 14.41 -19.22
C LYS A 141 -0.31 14.30 -19.11
N ALA A 142 0.19 13.07 -19.10
CA ALA A 142 1.65 12.81 -19.03
C ALA A 142 2.36 13.32 -20.27
N GLU A 143 1.83 13.07 -21.48
CA GLU A 143 2.37 13.52 -22.75
C GLU A 143 2.35 15.04 -22.89
N LYS A 144 1.20 15.68 -22.64
CA LYS A 144 1.09 17.16 -22.65
C LYS A 144 2.05 17.82 -21.67
N THR A 145 2.27 17.19 -20.52
CA THR A 145 3.21 17.72 -19.52
C THR A 145 4.65 17.61 -19.99
N ALA A 146 5.01 16.47 -20.60
CA ALA A 146 6.35 16.25 -21.19
C ALA A 146 6.61 17.20 -22.37
N GLU A 147 5.64 17.37 -23.28
CA GLU A 147 5.75 18.32 -24.40
C GLU A 147 5.93 19.77 -23.94
N ASN A 148 5.16 20.19 -22.92
CA ASN A 148 5.29 21.55 -22.38
C ASN A 148 6.64 21.79 -21.73
N ALA A 149 7.18 20.82 -21.01
CA ALA A 149 8.53 20.89 -20.44
C ALA A 149 9.62 20.89 -21.51
N ALA A 150 9.44 20.16 -22.61
CA ALA A 150 10.38 20.17 -23.74
C ALA A 150 10.39 21.50 -24.53
N LYS A 151 9.23 22.17 -24.62
CA LYS A 151 9.10 23.46 -25.31
C LYS A 151 9.62 24.64 -24.50
N ASP A 152 9.67 24.52 -23.19
CA ASP A 152 10.08 25.60 -22.30
C ASP A 152 10.79 25.02 -21.06
N ALA A 153 12.11 25.01 -21.08
CA ALA A 153 12.95 24.47 -20.01
C ALA A 153 12.77 25.21 -18.66
N SER A 154 12.13 26.38 -18.65
CA SER A 154 11.78 27.09 -17.41
C SER A 154 10.52 26.52 -16.74
N LYS A 155 9.70 25.74 -17.46
CA LYS A 155 8.49 25.11 -16.94
C LYS A 155 8.82 23.74 -16.36
N LYS A 156 8.72 23.63 -15.04
CA LYS A 156 8.82 22.33 -14.39
C LYS A 156 7.72 21.39 -14.88
N LYS A 157 8.08 20.14 -15.15
CA LYS A 157 7.14 19.07 -15.46
C LYS A 157 6.12 18.97 -14.31
N LYS A 158 4.81 19.05 -14.63
CA LYS A 158 3.77 18.87 -13.62
C LYS A 158 3.65 17.38 -13.30
N PRO A 159 3.73 16.98 -12.03
CA PRO A 159 3.63 15.58 -11.66
C PRO A 159 2.22 15.03 -11.91
N VAL A 160 2.13 13.75 -12.29
CA VAL A 160 0.88 12.99 -12.51
C VAL A 160 1.01 11.60 -11.90
N GLY A 161 -0.12 10.98 -11.54
CA GLY A 161 -0.13 9.66 -10.91
C GLY A 161 0.63 9.64 -9.58
N SER A 162 1.43 8.61 -9.36
CA SER A 162 2.23 8.47 -8.12
C SER A 162 3.15 9.66 -7.86
N GLU A 163 3.76 10.23 -8.91
CA GLU A 163 4.63 11.41 -8.78
C GLU A 163 3.87 12.62 -8.20
N PHE A 164 2.60 12.79 -8.55
CA PHE A 164 1.76 13.85 -7.97
C PHE A 164 1.57 13.67 -6.47
N TYR A 165 1.21 12.47 -6.03
CA TYR A 165 0.97 12.19 -4.61
C TYR A 165 2.23 12.27 -3.77
N ASN A 166 3.36 11.77 -4.27
CA ASN A 166 4.65 11.89 -3.61
C ASN A 166 5.08 13.37 -3.48
N THR A 167 4.93 14.15 -4.55
CA THR A 167 5.21 15.59 -4.52
C THR A 167 4.31 16.31 -3.51
N LEU A 168 3.02 15.99 -3.49
CA LEU A 168 2.07 16.57 -2.53
C LEU A 168 2.44 16.22 -1.08
N ALA A 169 2.78 14.97 -0.81
CA ALA A 169 3.21 14.51 0.50
C ALA A 169 4.49 15.22 0.97
N CYS A 170 5.48 15.36 0.07
CA CYS A 170 6.71 16.10 0.37
C CYS A 170 6.48 17.58 0.66
N LEU A 171 5.61 18.24 -0.11
CA LEU A 171 5.38 19.69 0.02
C LEU A 171 4.46 20.03 1.19
N ALA A 172 3.38 19.28 1.38
CA ALA A 172 2.37 19.56 2.39
C ALA A 172 2.70 18.95 3.77
N GLY A 173 3.58 17.96 3.79
CA GLY A 173 3.95 17.21 4.97
C GLY A 173 2.92 16.16 5.40
N ASP A 174 3.38 15.21 6.19
CA ASP A 174 2.58 14.06 6.65
C ASP A 174 1.40 14.47 7.56
N TYR A 175 1.57 15.51 8.35
CA TYR A 175 0.52 16.02 9.23
C TYR A 175 -0.70 16.48 8.43
N PHE A 176 -0.48 17.19 7.32
CA PHE A 176 -1.56 17.64 6.43
C PHE A 176 -2.32 16.46 5.83
N MET A 177 -1.61 15.44 5.38
CA MET A 177 -2.22 14.21 4.84
C MET A 177 -3.07 13.48 5.89
N LYS A 178 -2.54 13.31 7.11
CA LYS A 178 -3.25 12.70 8.24
C LYS A 178 -4.49 13.49 8.66
N MET A 179 -4.39 14.82 8.70
CA MET A 179 -5.53 15.71 8.98
C MET A 179 -6.56 15.66 7.84
N GLY A 180 -6.12 15.72 6.60
CA GLY A 180 -6.98 15.61 5.42
C GLY A 180 -7.83 14.33 5.45
N ALA A 181 -7.25 13.22 5.87
CA ALA A 181 -7.96 11.95 6.02
C ALA A 181 -9.14 12.00 7.01
N THR A 182 -9.19 12.95 7.93
CA THR A 182 -10.29 13.10 8.91
C THR A 182 -11.52 13.82 8.34
N LEU A 183 -11.41 14.43 7.17
CA LEU A 183 -12.52 15.15 6.55
C LEU A 183 -13.71 14.23 6.23
N PRO A 184 -14.96 14.68 6.47
CA PRO A 184 -16.15 13.86 6.20
C PRO A 184 -16.22 13.30 4.77
N PRO A 185 -15.86 14.04 3.70
CA PRO A 185 -15.85 13.49 2.35
C PRO A 185 -14.91 12.30 2.16
N CYS A 186 -13.80 12.26 2.88
CA CYS A 186 -12.87 11.12 2.85
C CYS A 186 -13.52 9.85 3.38
N ASP A 187 -14.34 9.96 4.42
CA ASP A 187 -15.11 8.84 4.94
C ASP A 187 -16.19 8.38 3.96
N TRP A 188 -16.94 9.30 3.37
CA TRP A 188 -17.98 8.95 2.39
C TRP A 188 -17.44 8.20 1.18
N LYS A 189 -16.19 8.47 0.81
CA LYS A 189 -15.54 7.83 -0.36
C LYS A 189 -14.90 6.49 -0.04
N THR A 190 -14.46 6.28 1.20
CA THR A 190 -13.73 5.05 1.58
C THR A 190 -14.59 4.01 2.28
N LYS A 191 -15.74 4.41 2.89
CA LYS A 191 -16.55 3.51 3.72
C LYS A 191 -17.00 2.24 3.00
N ASP A 192 -17.40 2.35 1.74
CA ASP A 192 -17.93 1.23 0.96
C ASP A 192 -16.81 0.31 0.47
N ALA A 193 -15.62 0.84 0.17
CA ALA A 193 -14.43 0.04 -0.12
C ALA A 193 -14.02 -0.79 1.11
N TYR A 194 -13.96 -0.16 2.28
CA TYR A 194 -13.69 -0.87 3.53
C TYR A 194 -14.75 -1.93 3.90
N ALA A 195 -15.99 -1.74 3.48
CA ALA A 195 -17.05 -2.73 3.66
C ALA A 195 -16.99 -3.90 2.65
N ALA A 196 -16.13 -3.83 1.65
CA ALA A 196 -15.95 -4.84 0.63
C ALA A 196 -14.77 -5.79 0.90
N MET A 197 -14.08 -5.61 2.04
CA MET A 197 -12.96 -6.44 2.51
C MET A 197 -13.17 -6.84 3.98
N ASP A 198 -12.43 -7.82 4.47
CA ASP A 198 -12.56 -8.32 5.85
C ASP A 198 -11.91 -7.38 6.86
N VAL A 199 -10.75 -6.85 6.53
CA VAL A 199 -9.94 -5.96 7.36
C VAL A 199 -9.69 -4.67 6.59
N ALA A 200 -10.02 -3.54 7.19
CA ALA A 200 -9.80 -2.24 6.60
C ALA A 200 -8.32 -1.83 6.72
N GLY A 201 -7.60 -1.78 5.60
CA GLY A 201 -6.20 -1.35 5.53
C GLY A 201 -6.08 0.15 5.40
N TYR A 202 -5.47 0.79 6.40
CA TYR A 202 -5.29 2.25 6.46
C TYR A 202 -3.83 2.62 6.18
N ASN A 203 -3.59 3.29 5.06
CA ASN A 203 -2.31 3.94 4.83
C ASN A 203 -2.36 5.35 5.43
N TYR A 204 -1.48 5.62 6.41
CA TYR A 204 -1.32 6.91 7.10
C TYR A 204 -2.60 7.46 7.74
N GLY A 205 -3.50 6.58 8.17
CA GLY A 205 -4.83 6.93 8.66
C GLY A 205 -4.97 7.07 10.18
N ILE A 206 -3.89 7.19 10.92
CA ILE A 206 -3.88 7.12 12.40
C ILE A 206 -4.87 8.08 13.08
N PHE A 207 -5.08 9.29 12.53
CA PHE A 207 -6.03 10.27 13.09
C PHE A 207 -7.49 9.85 12.92
N ARG A 208 -7.78 8.86 12.05
CA ARG A 208 -9.12 8.32 11.81
C ARG A 208 -9.51 7.21 12.80
N TYR A 209 -8.55 6.49 13.36
CA TYR A 209 -8.84 5.23 14.09
C TYR A 209 -9.89 5.41 15.18
N LYS A 210 -9.75 6.39 16.08
CA LYS A 210 -10.70 6.63 17.18
C LYS A 210 -12.11 6.97 16.69
N HIS A 211 -12.23 7.70 15.60
CA HIS A 211 -13.52 8.03 14.99
C HIS A 211 -14.15 6.79 14.36
N ASP A 212 -13.40 6.05 13.56
CA ASP A 212 -13.91 4.91 12.81
C ASP A 212 -14.25 3.71 13.71
N LEU A 213 -13.49 3.50 14.79
CA LEU A 213 -13.82 2.52 15.82
C LEU A 213 -15.18 2.77 16.48
N ARG A 214 -15.58 4.03 16.61
CA ARG A 214 -16.91 4.39 17.16
C ARG A 214 -18.00 4.28 16.10
N LYS A 215 -17.73 4.78 14.90
CA LYS A 215 -18.71 4.86 13.82
C LYS A 215 -19.01 3.49 13.19
N TYR A 216 -18.01 2.62 13.11
CA TYR A 216 -18.10 1.30 12.50
C TYR A 216 -17.76 0.20 13.49
N PRO A 217 -18.73 -0.23 14.35
CA PRO A 217 -18.44 -1.09 15.49
C PRO A 217 -17.97 -2.51 15.11
N LYS A 218 -18.19 -2.95 13.87
CA LYS A 218 -17.75 -4.27 13.37
C LYS A 218 -16.45 -4.21 12.57
N ARG A 219 -15.92 -3.00 12.27
CA ARG A 219 -14.74 -2.86 11.44
C ARG A 219 -13.50 -3.26 12.21
N LEU A 220 -12.71 -4.16 11.62
CA LEU A 220 -11.33 -4.40 12.00
C LEU A 220 -10.43 -3.43 11.25
N ILE A 221 -9.46 -2.87 11.94
CA ILE A 221 -8.53 -1.88 11.39
C ILE A 221 -7.11 -2.44 11.42
N LEU A 222 -6.43 -2.30 10.29
CA LEU A 222 -5.01 -2.55 10.13
C LEU A 222 -4.32 -1.26 9.70
N GLY A 223 -3.26 -0.86 10.37
CA GLY A 223 -2.31 0.12 9.84
C GLY A 223 -1.50 -0.54 8.74
N SER A 224 -1.97 -0.48 7.50
CA SER A 224 -1.25 -1.13 6.39
C SER A 224 0.01 -0.38 5.98
N GLU A 225 0.06 0.94 6.24
CA GLU A 225 1.27 1.77 6.22
C GLU A 225 1.19 2.86 7.26
N THR A 226 2.24 2.96 8.10
CA THR A 226 2.36 3.97 9.14
C THR A 226 3.78 4.50 9.17
N PHE A 227 3.98 5.82 9.26
CA PHE A 227 5.32 6.37 9.41
C PHE A 227 5.99 5.87 10.70
N CYS A 228 7.28 5.56 10.65
CA CYS A 228 8.04 5.10 11.82
C CYS A 228 7.86 6.00 13.05
N LYS A 229 7.81 7.29 12.88
CA LYS A 229 7.60 8.27 13.95
C LYS A 229 6.24 8.19 14.62
N ASP A 230 5.23 7.63 13.94
CA ASP A 230 3.88 7.47 14.45
C ASP A 230 3.66 6.12 15.17
N ALA A 231 4.63 5.21 15.16
CA ALA A 231 4.50 3.86 15.73
C ALA A 231 4.14 3.87 17.22
N TYR A 232 4.69 4.81 18.00
CA TYR A 232 4.33 4.97 19.40
C TYR A 232 2.88 5.41 19.58
N ASP A 233 2.43 6.41 18.84
CA ASP A 233 1.05 6.92 18.90
C ASP A 233 0.05 5.86 18.42
N PHE A 234 0.41 5.09 17.39
CA PHE A 234 -0.34 3.92 16.97
C PHE A 234 -0.52 2.93 18.13
N TRP A 235 0.56 2.54 18.80
CA TRP A 235 0.52 1.59 19.90
C TRP A 235 -0.36 2.10 21.05
N GLU A 236 -0.28 3.39 21.40
CA GLU A 236 -1.10 4.01 22.46
C GLU A 236 -2.62 3.92 22.16
N ILE A 237 -3.00 3.82 20.89
CA ILE A 237 -4.39 3.61 20.46
C ILE A 237 -4.70 2.12 20.43
N ALA A 238 -3.84 1.32 19.81
CA ALA A 238 -4.06 -0.11 19.55
C ALA A 238 -4.19 -0.91 20.84
N LYS A 239 -3.33 -0.70 21.82
CA LYS A 239 -3.36 -1.41 23.12
C LYS A 239 -4.67 -1.25 23.91
N LYS A 240 -5.50 -0.29 23.53
CA LYS A 240 -6.82 -0.01 24.16
C LYS A 240 -7.99 -0.52 23.32
N ASN A 241 -7.73 -1.09 22.12
CA ASN A 241 -8.77 -1.42 21.15
C ASN A 241 -8.43 -2.71 20.41
N ASN A 242 -9.05 -3.82 20.80
CA ASN A 242 -8.83 -5.14 20.20
C ASN A 242 -9.30 -5.28 18.74
N ARG A 243 -9.91 -4.25 18.17
CA ARG A 243 -10.26 -4.19 16.74
C ARG A 243 -9.20 -3.52 15.87
N ILE A 244 -8.13 -3.00 16.46
CA ILE A 244 -6.90 -2.65 15.74
C ILE A 244 -6.00 -3.86 15.83
N ILE A 245 -5.80 -4.56 14.70
CA ILE A 245 -5.20 -5.88 14.68
C ILE A 245 -3.69 -5.88 14.43
N GLY A 246 -3.16 -4.77 13.93
CA GLY A 246 -1.73 -4.66 13.65
C GLY A 246 -1.37 -3.35 12.95
N ASP A 247 -0.07 -3.21 12.72
CA ASP A 247 0.54 -2.07 12.05
C ASP A 247 1.76 -2.51 11.24
N PHE A 248 1.88 -1.96 10.04
CA PHE A 248 3.07 -2.10 9.21
C PHE A 248 3.74 -0.75 9.05
N VAL A 249 4.95 -0.66 9.56
CA VAL A 249 5.76 0.55 9.50
C VAL A 249 6.31 0.72 8.08
N TRP A 250 6.17 1.91 7.51
CA TRP A 250 6.77 2.26 6.23
C TRP A 250 8.05 3.09 6.43
N ALA A 251 9.21 2.54 6.10
CA ALA A 251 9.40 1.16 5.76
C ALA A 251 10.32 0.50 6.79
N GLY A 252 10.03 -0.75 7.12
CA GLY A 252 10.85 -1.52 8.06
C GLY A 252 12.12 -2.10 7.42
N TRP A 253 12.15 -2.23 6.09
CA TRP A 253 13.30 -2.68 5.31
C TRP A 253 13.41 -1.91 4.01
N ASP A 254 14.52 -1.24 3.83
CA ASP A 254 14.85 -0.50 2.63
C ASP A 254 15.99 -1.21 1.87
N TYR A 255 15.79 -1.43 0.57
CA TYR A 255 16.75 -2.19 -0.23
C TYR A 255 17.84 -1.32 -0.88
N ILE A 256 17.56 -0.05 -1.15
CA ILE A 256 18.39 0.78 -2.03
C ILE A 256 18.85 2.06 -1.32
N GLY A 257 18.40 2.33 -0.11
CA GLY A 257 18.82 3.49 0.65
C GLY A 257 17.74 4.01 1.59
N GLU A 258 18.00 5.15 2.20
CA GLU A 258 17.19 5.73 3.27
C GLU A 258 15.85 6.33 2.81
N THR A 259 15.64 6.44 1.50
CA THR A 259 14.45 7.08 0.91
C THR A 259 13.28 6.13 0.73
N GLY A 260 13.48 4.82 0.92
CA GLY A 260 12.48 3.78 0.66
C GLY A 260 12.31 3.42 -0.81
N ASP A 261 12.42 4.37 -1.70
CA ASP A 261 12.37 4.16 -3.15
C ASP A 261 13.76 3.96 -3.76
N GLY A 262 14.79 4.34 -3.02
CA GLY A 262 16.17 4.33 -3.45
C GLY A 262 16.49 5.36 -4.52
N ALA A 263 17.76 5.66 -4.67
CA ALA A 263 18.29 6.42 -5.77
C ALA A 263 19.40 5.61 -6.44
N ALA A 264 19.29 5.38 -7.74
CA ALA A 264 20.36 4.74 -8.53
C ALA A 264 21.19 5.81 -9.22
N GLU A 265 22.44 5.97 -8.77
CA GLU A 265 23.42 6.83 -9.41
C GLU A 265 24.49 5.96 -10.06
N TYR A 266 24.72 6.17 -11.36
CA TYR A 266 25.82 5.53 -12.05
C TYR A 266 27.08 6.32 -11.81
N SER A 267 28.08 5.68 -11.22
CA SER A 267 29.37 6.28 -10.93
C SER A 267 30.51 5.34 -11.37
N ASP A 268 31.65 5.93 -11.73
CA ASP A 268 32.88 5.20 -11.96
C ASP A 268 33.64 4.93 -10.63
N TYR A 269 33.06 5.24 -9.52
CA TYR A 269 33.61 5.14 -8.15
C TYR A 269 34.90 5.98 -7.93
N LYS A 270 35.18 6.92 -8.82
CA LYS A 270 36.31 7.83 -8.63
C LYS A 270 35.88 9.04 -7.82
N GLY A 271 36.31 9.11 -6.58
CA GLY A 271 36.09 10.25 -5.69
C GLY A 271 34.75 10.26 -4.94
N LEU A 272 34.04 9.12 -4.89
CA LEU A 272 32.94 8.93 -3.95
C LEU A 272 33.48 8.31 -2.66
N GLU A 273 33.23 8.97 -1.55
CA GLU A 273 33.38 8.36 -0.23
C GLU A 273 32.28 7.32 -0.04
N PRO A 274 32.55 6.14 0.52
CA PRO A 274 31.50 5.20 0.87
C PRO A 274 30.65 5.79 1.98
N HIS A 275 29.37 5.93 1.74
CA HIS A 275 28.36 6.34 2.71
C HIS A 275 27.91 5.16 3.57
#